data_c4f6428442088ddbef232a6241707da2
#
_entry.id   c4f6428442088ddbef232a6241707da2
#
_cell.length_a   1.000
_cell.length_b   1.000
_cell.length_c   1.000
_cell.angle_alpha   90.00
_cell.angle_beta   90.00
_cell.angle_gamma   90.00
#
_symmetry.space_group_name_H-M   'P 1'
#
loop_
_entity.id
_entity.type
_entity.pdbx_description
1 polymer ?
#
loop_
_entity_poly.entity_id
_entity_poly.type
_entity_poly.pdbx_seq_one_letter_code
_entity_poly.pdbx_strand_id
1 'polypeptide(L)'
;MDKLNVRDVDVAGKRVFVRVDFNVPLEDGRVSDDSRIRASIPTIHYLATHGARLILASHLGRPDGKVQDGLRLRPVAERLSQILGRNVPVTGDALGIGTVDAVKRLRNGEMLLLENLRFHAAEEKNDPVFAQQLADYAEIYVNDAFGTAHRAHASTVGIARLLPAYAGFLLERELAMLSKLMETPARPFAAIVGGAKISGKLKVLDELLKKVDVLILGGGMANTFLLAQGKTVGKSLAEHDMVEEARRVLALAEKKKVKVILPVDVVVAKEVTRGTEYKTIPAEKIPASWHIVDVGRATLDLMEEALAEAKTVFWNGPLGVFEIPSFAHGTRAIARFLATRADSGATVVVGGGDSVAAIQQQGLAERFTHISTGGGASLEFLEGRDLPGVTVLQDRPVLTPAEKGAATKRAKAAARAEAEAKKPAVTGRPAG
;
A
#
# COMPACT_ATOMS: atom_id res chain seq x y z
N MET A 1 -4.28 -15.48 -2.94
CA MET A 1 -4.73 -15.30 -4.35
C MET A 1 -3.51 -15.36 -5.24
N ASP A 2 -3.47 -16.29 -6.20
CA ASP A 2 -2.34 -16.46 -7.13
C ASP A 2 -2.79 -16.04 -8.53
N LYS A 3 -2.43 -14.82 -8.95
CA LYS A 3 -2.79 -14.25 -10.25
C LYS A 3 -1.64 -14.42 -11.24
N LEU A 4 -1.96 -14.55 -12.53
CA LEU A 4 -0.95 -14.43 -13.58
C LEU A 4 -0.36 -13.02 -13.56
N ASN A 5 0.94 -12.91 -13.79
CA ASN A 5 1.66 -11.65 -13.76
C ASN A 5 2.41 -11.39 -15.08
N VAL A 6 3.09 -10.27 -15.16
CA VAL A 6 3.80 -9.83 -16.38
C VAL A 6 4.87 -10.80 -16.89
N ARG A 7 5.33 -11.78 -16.07
CA ARG A 7 6.27 -12.83 -16.52
C ARG A 7 5.56 -13.97 -17.27
N ASP A 8 4.25 -14.07 -17.13
CA ASP A 8 3.46 -15.18 -17.68
C ASP A 8 2.93 -14.86 -19.11
N VAL A 9 3.32 -13.71 -19.67
CA VAL A 9 2.84 -13.25 -20.98
C VAL A 9 3.98 -12.70 -21.84
N ASP A 10 3.96 -13.03 -23.14
CA ASP A 10 4.86 -12.41 -24.11
C ASP A 10 4.36 -11.00 -24.47
N VAL A 11 5.18 -10.01 -24.14
CA VAL A 11 4.88 -8.59 -24.33
C VAL A 11 5.68 -7.96 -25.49
N ALA A 12 6.58 -8.71 -26.14
CA ALA A 12 7.46 -8.19 -27.18
C ALA A 12 6.65 -7.63 -28.36
N GLY A 13 6.87 -6.34 -28.67
CA GLY A 13 6.16 -5.63 -29.71
C GLY A 13 4.68 -5.36 -29.47
N LYS A 14 4.14 -5.74 -28.29
CA LYS A 14 2.74 -5.51 -27.91
C LYS A 14 2.56 -4.13 -27.30
N ARG A 15 1.38 -3.55 -27.52
CA ARG A 15 0.91 -2.38 -26.77
C ARG A 15 0.32 -2.87 -25.45
N VAL A 16 0.90 -2.38 -24.35
CA VAL A 16 0.51 -2.79 -22.98
C VAL A 16 -0.03 -1.58 -22.24
N PHE A 17 -1.30 -1.64 -21.85
CA PHE A 17 -1.89 -0.65 -20.96
C PHE A 17 -1.52 -1.00 -19.52
N VAL A 18 -0.81 -0.11 -18.85
CA VAL A 18 -0.35 -0.32 -17.46
C VAL A 18 -1.07 0.65 -16.53
N ARG A 19 -1.97 0.15 -15.71
CA ARG A 19 -2.60 0.94 -14.66
C ARG A 19 -1.66 1.04 -13.47
N VAL A 20 -1.15 2.24 -13.23
CA VAL A 20 -0.26 2.58 -12.10
C VAL A 20 -0.97 3.52 -11.12
N ASP A 21 -0.53 3.56 -9.87
CA ASP A 21 -1.04 4.51 -8.86
C ASP A 21 -0.03 5.62 -8.60
N PHE A 22 -0.05 6.64 -9.44
CA PHE A 22 0.75 7.85 -9.32
C PHE A 22 -0.01 9.00 -8.64
N ASN A 23 -0.95 8.67 -7.77
CA ASN A 23 -1.63 9.65 -6.93
C ASN A 23 -0.71 10.10 -5.79
N VAL A 24 0.24 10.95 -6.13
CA VAL A 24 1.29 11.48 -5.26
C VAL A 24 0.99 12.90 -4.80
N PRO A 25 1.49 13.35 -3.65
CA PRO A 25 1.35 14.75 -3.23
C PRO A 25 2.18 15.67 -4.12
N LEU A 26 1.61 16.84 -4.40
CA LEU A 26 2.28 17.93 -5.11
C LEU A 26 2.45 19.13 -4.18
N GLU A 27 3.64 19.69 -4.13
CA GLU A 27 3.97 20.96 -3.45
C GLU A 27 4.63 21.88 -4.46
N ASP A 28 4.13 23.10 -4.59
CA ASP A 28 4.61 24.09 -5.56
C ASP A 28 4.71 23.54 -7.00
N GLY A 29 3.73 22.72 -7.38
CA GLY A 29 3.67 22.10 -8.71
C GLY A 29 4.70 21.00 -8.97
N ARG A 30 5.35 20.46 -7.93
CA ARG A 30 6.33 19.37 -7.99
C ARG A 30 5.92 18.22 -7.11
N VAL A 31 6.34 17.02 -7.48
CA VAL A 31 6.13 15.82 -6.66
C VAL A 31 6.99 15.93 -5.39
N SER A 32 6.35 15.97 -4.21
CA SER A 32 7.03 16.04 -2.90
C SER A 32 7.34 14.64 -2.32
N ASP A 33 6.57 13.62 -2.70
CA ASP A 33 6.85 12.21 -2.38
C ASP A 33 6.67 11.34 -3.63
N ASP A 34 7.74 10.71 -4.09
CA ASP A 34 7.76 9.87 -5.28
C ASP A 34 7.71 8.35 -4.99
N SER A 35 7.45 7.95 -3.76
CA SER A 35 7.48 6.54 -3.32
C SER A 35 6.55 5.64 -4.15
N ARG A 36 5.36 6.10 -4.50
CA ARG A 36 4.41 5.37 -5.36
C ARG A 36 4.91 5.23 -6.81
N ILE A 37 5.59 6.25 -7.33
CA ILE A 37 6.21 6.19 -8.65
C ILE A 37 7.30 5.13 -8.63
N ARG A 38 8.20 5.17 -7.64
CA ARG A 38 9.29 4.20 -7.49
C ARG A 38 8.79 2.77 -7.33
N ALA A 39 7.68 2.57 -6.63
CA ALA A 39 7.09 1.25 -6.42
C ALA A 39 6.68 0.55 -7.73
N SER A 40 6.29 1.31 -8.78
CA SER A 40 5.92 0.78 -10.09
C SER A 40 7.10 0.64 -11.07
N ILE A 41 8.28 1.17 -10.73
CA ILE A 41 9.45 1.10 -11.63
C ILE A 41 9.83 -0.32 -12.03
N PRO A 42 9.84 -1.32 -11.13
CA PRO A 42 10.16 -2.69 -11.52
C PRO A 42 9.27 -3.23 -12.64
N THR A 43 7.96 -3.00 -12.58
CA THR A 43 7.01 -3.40 -13.62
C THR A 43 7.26 -2.65 -14.94
N ILE A 44 7.41 -1.33 -14.87
CA ILE A 44 7.66 -0.47 -16.04
C ILE A 44 8.98 -0.87 -16.73
N HIS A 45 10.03 -1.06 -15.94
CA HIS A 45 11.35 -1.44 -16.45
C HIS A 45 11.32 -2.81 -17.12
N TYR A 46 10.70 -3.80 -16.46
CA TYR A 46 10.56 -5.15 -17.01
C TYR A 46 9.87 -5.12 -18.37
N LEU A 47 8.68 -4.53 -18.45
CA LEU A 47 7.90 -4.46 -19.67
C LEU A 47 8.65 -3.73 -20.80
N ALA A 48 9.28 -2.59 -20.49
CA ALA A 48 10.04 -1.81 -21.47
C ALA A 48 11.25 -2.57 -22.00
N THR A 49 12.03 -3.25 -21.14
CA THR A 49 13.22 -4.03 -21.54
C THR A 49 12.86 -5.29 -22.32
N HIS A 50 11.63 -5.83 -22.14
CA HIS A 50 11.10 -6.91 -22.95
C HIS A 50 10.40 -6.44 -24.24
N GLY A 51 10.59 -5.18 -24.63
CA GLY A 51 10.15 -4.66 -25.91
C GLY A 51 8.66 -4.30 -26.00
N ALA A 52 7.96 -4.17 -24.88
CA ALA A 52 6.58 -3.67 -24.86
C ALA A 52 6.52 -2.19 -25.25
N ARG A 53 5.39 -1.76 -25.82
CA ARG A 53 5.03 -0.36 -26.05
C ARG A 53 4.05 0.06 -24.96
N LEU A 54 4.47 0.92 -24.03
CA LEU A 54 3.75 1.13 -22.78
C LEU A 54 2.83 2.35 -22.85
N ILE A 55 1.58 2.13 -22.49
CA ILE A 55 0.59 3.17 -22.23
C ILE A 55 0.34 3.19 -20.71
N LEU A 56 1.05 4.08 -20.01
CA LEU A 56 0.88 4.26 -18.57
C LEU A 56 -0.37 5.10 -18.32
N ALA A 57 -1.15 4.71 -17.32
CA ALA A 57 -2.39 5.40 -16.98
C ALA A 57 -2.55 5.50 -15.46
N SER A 58 -2.86 6.69 -14.99
CA SER A 58 -3.05 6.96 -13.57
C SER A 58 -4.14 8.02 -13.35
N HIS A 59 -4.46 8.20 -12.06
CA HIS A 59 -5.23 9.35 -11.59
C HIS A 59 -4.37 10.21 -10.66
N LEU A 60 -4.77 11.44 -10.46
CA LEU A 60 -4.22 12.36 -9.47
C LEU A 60 -5.35 13.15 -8.82
N GLY A 61 -5.44 13.09 -7.49
CA GLY A 61 -6.46 13.79 -6.73
C GLY A 61 -7.90 13.36 -7.00
N ARG A 62 -8.80 14.31 -6.80
CA ARG A 62 -10.26 14.15 -7.00
C ARG A 62 -10.83 15.31 -7.78
N PRO A 63 -10.67 15.33 -9.09
CA PRO A 63 -11.12 16.42 -9.96
C PRO A 63 -12.62 16.38 -10.29
N ASP A 64 -13.37 15.38 -9.80
CA ASP A 64 -14.81 15.22 -9.99
C ASP A 64 -15.26 15.25 -11.46
N GLY A 65 -14.51 14.62 -12.34
CA GLY A 65 -14.81 14.51 -13.77
C GLY A 65 -14.57 15.79 -14.57
N LYS A 66 -13.75 16.71 -14.06
CA LYS A 66 -13.43 17.98 -14.71
C LYS A 66 -11.94 18.19 -14.81
N VAL A 67 -11.49 18.85 -15.87
CA VAL A 67 -10.09 19.26 -15.99
C VAL A 67 -9.76 20.32 -14.94
N GLN A 68 -8.74 20.05 -14.13
CA GLN A 68 -8.18 20.97 -13.13
C GLN A 68 -6.66 21.03 -13.33
N ASP A 69 -6.14 22.22 -13.65
CA ASP A 69 -4.72 22.37 -14.02
C ASP A 69 -3.76 21.94 -12.90
N GLY A 70 -4.12 22.15 -11.64
CA GLY A 70 -3.33 21.68 -10.48
C GLY A 70 -3.29 20.15 -10.32
N LEU A 71 -4.11 19.39 -11.06
CA LEU A 71 -4.18 17.93 -11.02
C LEU A 71 -3.76 17.27 -12.34
N ARG A 72 -3.07 18.01 -13.22
CA ARG A 72 -2.45 17.46 -14.43
C ARG A 72 -1.27 16.56 -14.08
N LEU A 73 -1.05 15.52 -14.89
CA LEU A 73 0.01 14.53 -14.65
C LEU A 73 1.39 14.97 -15.18
N ARG A 74 1.54 16.16 -15.73
CA ARG A 74 2.83 16.66 -16.21
C ARG A 74 3.94 16.62 -15.14
N PRO A 75 3.74 17.10 -13.88
CA PRO A 75 4.79 17.01 -12.86
C PRO A 75 5.18 15.56 -12.53
N VAL A 76 4.21 14.65 -12.60
CA VAL A 76 4.44 13.21 -12.40
C VAL A 76 5.27 12.62 -13.53
N ALA A 77 4.97 12.97 -14.79
CA ALA A 77 5.73 12.53 -15.96
C ALA A 77 7.18 13.07 -15.94
N GLU A 78 7.37 14.31 -15.53
CA GLU A 78 8.70 14.92 -15.34
C GLU A 78 9.49 14.15 -14.26
N ARG A 79 8.86 13.83 -13.12
CA ARG A 79 9.52 13.05 -12.07
C ARG A 79 9.84 11.63 -12.51
N LEU A 80 8.90 10.96 -13.17
CA LEU A 80 9.10 9.62 -13.74
C LEU A 80 10.26 9.63 -14.77
N SER A 81 10.33 10.65 -15.63
CA SER A 81 11.41 10.82 -16.61
C SER A 81 12.78 10.94 -15.94
N GLN A 82 12.88 11.70 -14.85
CA GLN A 82 14.12 11.83 -14.06
C GLN A 82 14.54 10.47 -13.47
N ILE A 83 13.60 9.71 -12.89
CA ILE A 83 13.89 8.40 -12.28
C ILE A 83 14.36 7.39 -13.33
N LEU A 84 13.73 7.40 -14.51
CA LEU A 84 14.05 6.46 -15.59
C LEU A 84 15.25 6.90 -16.45
N GLY A 85 15.72 8.13 -16.30
CA GLY A 85 16.79 8.71 -17.14
C GLY A 85 16.41 8.87 -18.62
N ARG A 86 15.10 8.92 -18.93
CA ARG A 86 14.58 9.05 -20.30
C ARG A 86 13.24 9.79 -20.32
N ASN A 87 12.93 10.41 -21.46
CA ASN A 87 11.69 11.17 -21.60
C ASN A 87 10.45 10.27 -21.58
N VAL A 88 9.45 10.64 -20.78
CA VAL A 88 8.12 10.05 -20.72
C VAL A 88 7.10 11.14 -21.05
N PRO A 89 6.66 11.25 -22.31
CA PRO A 89 5.68 12.26 -22.68
C PRO A 89 4.32 11.99 -22.01
N VAL A 90 3.60 13.06 -21.67
CA VAL A 90 2.21 13.00 -21.23
C VAL A 90 1.31 13.49 -22.35
N THR A 91 0.16 12.82 -22.53
CA THR A 91 -0.83 13.22 -23.53
C THR A 91 -1.62 14.45 -23.08
N GLY A 92 -2.25 15.18 -24.00
CA GLY A 92 -3.08 16.32 -23.64
C GLY A 92 -4.39 15.95 -22.97
N ASP A 93 -4.87 14.73 -23.24
CA ASP A 93 -6.07 14.11 -22.68
C ASP A 93 -5.87 12.57 -22.60
N ALA A 94 -6.66 11.87 -21.79
CA ALA A 94 -6.70 10.41 -21.76
C ALA A 94 -7.29 9.84 -23.06
N LEU A 95 -8.17 10.55 -23.72
CA LEU A 95 -8.82 10.19 -24.97
C LEU A 95 -8.53 11.20 -26.09
N GLY A 96 -9.00 10.89 -27.29
CA GLY A 96 -8.95 11.81 -28.45
C GLY A 96 -7.89 11.47 -29.49
N ILE A 97 -7.99 12.14 -30.64
CA ILE A 97 -7.17 11.86 -31.84
C ILE A 97 -5.68 12.01 -31.53
N GLY A 98 -5.28 13.05 -30.79
CA GLY A 98 -3.88 13.26 -30.42
C GLY A 98 -3.29 12.13 -29.57
N THR A 99 -4.09 11.56 -28.67
CA THR A 99 -3.71 10.40 -27.85
C THR A 99 -3.60 9.13 -28.69
N VAL A 100 -4.56 8.88 -29.59
CA VAL A 100 -4.51 7.76 -30.56
C VAL A 100 -3.25 7.82 -31.38
N ASP A 101 -2.92 8.99 -31.93
CA ASP A 101 -1.72 9.19 -32.75
C ASP A 101 -0.42 9.01 -31.95
N ALA A 102 -0.38 9.48 -30.71
CA ALA A 102 0.77 9.28 -29.83
C ALA A 102 0.98 7.78 -29.52
N VAL A 103 -0.09 7.05 -29.20
CA VAL A 103 -0.05 5.61 -28.97
C VAL A 103 0.43 4.84 -30.21
N LYS A 104 -0.06 5.19 -31.40
CA LYS A 104 0.37 4.54 -32.68
C LYS A 104 1.84 4.75 -33.00
N ARG A 105 2.44 5.87 -32.57
CA ARG A 105 3.86 6.20 -32.81
C ARG A 105 4.82 5.52 -31.87
N LEU A 106 4.35 4.92 -30.77
CA LEU A 106 5.20 4.21 -29.81
C LEU A 106 6.00 3.10 -30.48
N ARG A 107 7.29 3.07 -30.24
CA ARG A 107 8.21 2.00 -30.64
C ARG A 107 8.44 1.02 -29.49
N ASN A 108 8.99 -0.14 -29.80
CA ASN A 108 9.32 -1.13 -28.80
C ASN A 108 10.22 -0.55 -27.70
N GLY A 109 9.83 -0.76 -26.46
CA GLY A 109 10.50 -0.24 -25.28
C GLY A 109 10.14 1.22 -24.92
N GLU A 110 9.42 1.97 -25.77
CA GLU A 110 8.97 3.32 -25.47
C GLU A 110 7.70 3.33 -24.61
N MET A 111 7.44 4.47 -23.99
CA MET A 111 6.28 4.69 -23.16
C MET A 111 5.73 6.10 -23.25
N LEU A 112 4.44 6.26 -22.95
CA LEU A 112 3.79 7.52 -22.67
C LEU A 112 2.93 7.41 -21.42
N LEU A 113 2.60 8.55 -20.81
CA LEU A 113 1.61 8.65 -19.73
C LEU A 113 0.36 9.33 -20.27
N LEU A 114 -0.80 8.71 -20.10
CA LEU A 114 -2.08 9.36 -20.37
C LEU A 114 -2.31 10.48 -19.36
N GLU A 115 -3.05 11.52 -19.74
CA GLU A 115 -3.50 12.54 -18.80
C GLU A 115 -4.47 11.93 -17.78
N ASN A 116 -4.65 12.62 -16.65
CA ASN A 116 -5.42 12.20 -15.50
C ASN A 116 -6.78 11.61 -15.88
N LEU A 117 -6.92 10.29 -15.67
CA LEU A 117 -8.13 9.54 -16.02
C LEU A 117 -9.38 10.10 -15.36
N ARG A 118 -9.26 10.68 -14.16
CA ARG A 118 -10.39 11.25 -13.41
C ARG A 118 -10.85 12.61 -13.91
N PHE A 119 -10.22 13.16 -14.93
CA PHE A 119 -10.84 14.28 -15.67
C PHE A 119 -12.08 13.84 -16.42
N HIS A 120 -12.27 12.53 -16.63
CA HIS A 120 -13.45 11.93 -17.19
C HIS A 120 -14.33 11.31 -16.08
N ALA A 121 -15.55 11.80 -15.89
CA ALA A 121 -16.49 11.24 -14.91
C ALA A 121 -16.84 9.76 -15.19
N ALA A 122 -16.67 9.32 -16.42
CA ALA A 122 -16.85 7.94 -16.87
C ALA A 122 -15.88 6.94 -16.22
N GLU A 123 -14.68 7.41 -15.83
CA GLU A 123 -13.68 6.58 -15.14
C GLU A 123 -14.22 5.99 -13.83
N GLU A 124 -14.69 6.84 -12.92
CA GLU A 124 -15.14 6.39 -11.60
C GLU A 124 -16.49 5.65 -11.66
N LYS A 125 -17.27 5.85 -12.72
CA LYS A 125 -18.55 5.16 -12.97
C LYS A 125 -18.35 3.77 -13.60
N ASN A 126 -17.12 3.38 -13.91
CA ASN A 126 -16.83 2.15 -14.67
C ASN A 126 -17.62 2.08 -15.98
N ASP A 127 -17.69 3.20 -16.70
CA ASP A 127 -18.47 3.33 -17.93
C ASP A 127 -17.91 2.39 -19.01
N PRO A 128 -18.76 1.56 -19.65
CA PRO A 128 -18.29 0.56 -20.61
C PRO A 128 -17.75 1.17 -21.90
N VAL A 129 -18.27 2.34 -22.33
CA VAL A 129 -17.77 3.01 -23.54
C VAL A 129 -16.38 3.58 -23.30
N PHE A 130 -16.18 4.23 -22.15
CA PHE A 130 -14.86 4.72 -21.75
C PHE A 130 -13.85 3.60 -21.57
N ALA A 131 -14.27 2.48 -20.96
CA ALA A 131 -13.42 1.29 -20.82
C ALA A 131 -13.01 0.71 -22.18
N GLN A 132 -13.93 0.66 -23.16
CA GLN A 132 -13.63 0.22 -24.52
C GLN A 132 -12.65 1.15 -25.21
N GLN A 133 -12.84 2.47 -25.10
CA GLN A 133 -11.92 3.45 -25.70
C GLN A 133 -10.49 3.32 -25.12
N LEU A 134 -10.36 3.01 -23.82
CA LEU A 134 -9.05 2.71 -23.23
C LEU A 134 -8.48 1.37 -23.73
N ALA A 135 -9.33 0.35 -23.87
CA ALA A 135 -8.92 -0.97 -24.35
C ALA A 135 -8.44 -0.94 -25.81
N ASP A 136 -9.00 -0.08 -26.65
CA ASP A 136 -8.60 0.09 -28.07
C ASP A 136 -7.14 0.54 -28.23
N TYR A 137 -6.54 1.10 -27.17
CA TYR A 137 -5.13 1.49 -27.18
C TYR A 137 -4.16 0.32 -27.10
N ALA A 138 -4.58 -0.84 -26.53
CA ALA A 138 -3.66 -1.89 -26.14
C ALA A 138 -4.16 -3.30 -26.53
N GLU A 139 -3.25 -4.25 -26.40
CA GLU A 139 -3.48 -5.68 -26.64
C GLU A 139 -3.43 -6.48 -25.33
N ILE A 140 -2.83 -5.90 -24.30
CA ILE A 140 -2.63 -6.49 -22.97
C ILE A 140 -2.90 -5.42 -21.92
N TYR A 141 -3.54 -5.81 -20.82
CA TYR A 141 -3.75 -4.98 -19.66
C TYR A 141 -2.90 -5.48 -18.48
N VAL A 142 -2.24 -4.56 -17.77
CA VAL A 142 -1.50 -4.82 -16.55
C VAL A 142 -2.00 -3.92 -15.44
N ASN A 143 -2.45 -4.52 -14.33
CA ASN A 143 -2.77 -3.78 -13.11
C ASN A 143 -1.56 -3.77 -12.16
N ASP A 144 -1.00 -2.59 -11.93
CA ASP A 144 0.08 -2.35 -10.97
C ASP A 144 -0.31 -1.29 -9.93
N ALA A 145 -1.62 -1.07 -9.76
CA ALA A 145 -2.21 -0.03 -8.94
C ALA A 145 -3.01 -0.62 -7.76
N PHE A 146 -2.33 -1.26 -6.82
CA PHE A 146 -2.98 -1.91 -5.68
C PHE A 146 -3.85 -0.92 -4.88
N GLY A 147 -3.40 0.33 -4.70
CA GLY A 147 -4.15 1.36 -3.98
C GLY A 147 -5.54 1.67 -4.55
N THR A 148 -5.79 1.35 -5.82
CA THR A 148 -7.10 1.53 -6.47
C THR A 148 -7.87 0.23 -6.68
N ALA A 149 -7.30 -0.91 -6.34
CA ALA A 149 -7.86 -2.23 -6.64
C ALA A 149 -9.18 -2.54 -5.92
N HIS A 150 -9.47 -1.81 -4.83
CA HIS A 150 -10.73 -1.91 -4.07
C HIS A 150 -11.92 -1.21 -4.77
N ARG A 151 -11.71 -0.54 -5.90
CA ARG A 151 -12.75 0.19 -6.64
C ARG A 151 -12.94 -0.39 -8.03
N ALA A 152 -14.20 -0.52 -8.43
CA ALA A 152 -14.55 -0.90 -9.80
C ALA A 152 -14.62 0.35 -10.69
N HIS A 153 -13.48 0.75 -11.27
CA HIS A 153 -13.38 1.85 -12.22
C HIS A 153 -13.13 1.32 -13.64
N ALA A 154 -13.34 2.16 -14.67
CA ALA A 154 -13.16 1.77 -16.05
C ALA A 154 -11.73 1.31 -16.35
N SER A 155 -10.72 2.00 -15.81
CA SER A 155 -9.30 1.67 -15.98
C SER A 155 -8.80 0.53 -15.10
N THR A 156 -9.59 0.01 -14.16
CA THR A 156 -9.23 -1.11 -13.28
C THR A 156 -10.02 -2.38 -13.60
N VAL A 157 -11.36 -2.28 -13.68
CA VAL A 157 -12.24 -3.43 -13.92
C VAL A 157 -12.77 -3.45 -15.35
N GLY A 158 -13.23 -2.31 -15.86
CA GLY A 158 -13.82 -2.24 -17.20
C GLY A 158 -12.87 -2.75 -18.28
N ILE A 159 -11.67 -2.16 -18.37
CA ILE A 159 -10.64 -2.54 -19.34
C ILE A 159 -10.15 -3.99 -19.16
N ALA A 160 -10.03 -4.45 -17.90
CA ALA A 160 -9.55 -5.80 -17.60
C ALA A 160 -10.52 -6.91 -18.04
N ARG A 161 -11.79 -6.58 -18.29
CA ARG A 161 -12.78 -7.50 -18.89
C ARG A 161 -12.69 -7.57 -20.40
N LEU A 162 -12.03 -6.61 -21.03
CA LEU A 162 -11.92 -6.48 -22.48
C LEU A 162 -10.59 -6.98 -23.04
N LEU A 163 -9.55 -7.04 -22.20
CA LEU A 163 -8.19 -7.44 -22.57
C LEU A 163 -7.68 -8.59 -21.70
N PRO A 164 -6.73 -9.40 -22.19
CA PRO A 164 -5.95 -10.29 -21.32
C PRO A 164 -5.31 -9.48 -20.19
N ALA A 165 -5.65 -9.82 -18.94
CA ALA A 165 -5.38 -8.97 -17.77
C ALA A 165 -4.44 -9.66 -16.77
N TYR A 166 -3.33 -9.02 -16.45
CA TYR A 166 -2.24 -9.54 -15.63
C TYR A 166 -1.92 -8.60 -14.46
N ALA A 167 -1.32 -9.15 -13.41
CA ALA A 167 -0.76 -8.36 -12.32
C ALA A 167 0.62 -7.81 -12.67
N GLY A 168 0.91 -6.57 -12.30
CA GLY A 168 2.27 -6.05 -12.23
C GLY A 168 2.98 -6.55 -10.96
N PHE A 169 4.28 -6.31 -10.85
CA PHE A 169 5.09 -6.76 -9.71
C PHE A 169 4.73 -6.12 -8.39
N LEU A 170 4.30 -4.85 -8.41
CA LEU A 170 3.81 -4.18 -7.20
C LEU A 170 2.55 -4.87 -6.70
N LEU A 171 1.56 -5.07 -7.58
CA LEU A 171 0.31 -5.74 -7.21
C LEU A 171 0.57 -7.18 -6.72
N GLU A 172 1.42 -7.95 -7.41
CA GLU A 172 1.83 -9.30 -6.99
C GLU A 172 2.43 -9.30 -5.58
N ARG A 173 3.37 -8.39 -5.31
CA ARG A 173 4.03 -8.25 -4.00
C ARG A 173 3.06 -7.90 -2.89
N GLU A 174 2.15 -6.95 -3.13
CA GLU A 174 1.12 -6.55 -2.17
C GLU A 174 0.22 -7.75 -1.82
N LEU A 175 -0.29 -8.45 -2.82
CA LEU A 175 -1.13 -9.63 -2.62
C LEU A 175 -0.39 -10.74 -1.88
N ALA A 176 0.85 -11.04 -2.24
CA ALA A 176 1.65 -12.07 -1.59
C ALA A 176 1.89 -11.76 -0.10
N MET A 177 2.23 -10.50 0.22
CA MET A 177 2.50 -10.08 1.59
C MET A 177 1.25 -10.07 2.47
N LEU A 178 0.16 -9.52 1.97
CA LEU A 178 -1.10 -9.46 2.72
C LEU A 178 -1.76 -10.83 2.85
N SER A 179 -1.71 -11.69 1.81
CA SER A 179 -2.18 -13.08 1.91
C SER A 179 -1.39 -13.85 2.96
N LYS A 180 -0.05 -13.70 3.00
CA LYS A 180 0.80 -14.33 4.01
C LYS A 180 0.40 -13.94 5.43
N LEU A 181 0.09 -12.65 5.67
CA LEU A 181 -0.42 -12.18 6.96
C LEU A 181 -1.74 -12.84 7.35
N MET A 182 -2.64 -13.05 6.40
CA MET A 182 -3.99 -13.53 6.67
C MET A 182 -4.11 -15.05 6.68
N GLU A 183 -3.28 -15.76 5.93
CA GLU A 183 -3.40 -17.21 5.77
C GLU A 183 -2.41 -17.98 6.66
N THR A 184 -1.14 -17.59 6.66
CA THR A 184 -0.04 -18.34 7.30
C THR A 184 0.98 -17.46 7.99
N PRO A 185 0.59 -16.56 8.91
CA PRO A 185 1.57 -15.72 9.63
C PRO A 185 2.47 -16.58 10.53
N ALA A 186 3.78 -16.26 10.55
CA ALA A 186 4.67 -16.82 11.56
C ALA A 186 4.30 -16.28 12.94
N ARG A 187 4.18 -17.16 13.94
CA ARG A 187 3.76 -16.79 15.31
C ARG A 187 4.96 -16.62 16.24
N PRO A 188 4.85 -15.75 17.27
CA PRO A 188 3.69 -14.91 17.61
C PRO A 188 3.41 -13.82 16.56
N PHE A 189 2.12 -13.56 16.27
CA PHE A 189 1.65 -12.51 15.39
C PHE A 189 1.03 -11.36 16.19
N ALA A 190 1.58 -10.17 16.05
CA ALA A 190 1.08 -8.95 16.69
C ALA A 190 0.50 -7.98 15.66
N ALA A 191 -0.60 -7.33 16.01
CA ALA A 191 -1.13 -6.21 15.23
C ALA A 191 -1.13 -4.93 16.06
N ILE A 192 -0.67 -3.84 15.46
CA ILE A 192 -0.77 -2.48 15.99
C ILE A 192 -1.78 -1.73 15.15
N VAL A 193 -2.87 -1.32 15.76
CA VAL A 193 -3.94 -0.56 15.10
C VAL A 193 -4.12 0.78 15.82
N GLY A 194 -3.80 1.84 15.12
CA GLY A 194 -3.92 3.22 15.60
C GLY A 194 -4.80 4.08 14.69
N GLY A 195 -4.68 5.39 14.84
CA GLY A 195 -5.44 6.36 14.06
C GLY A 195 -6.61 6.97 14.80
N ALA A 196 -7.44 7.76 14.11
CA ALA A 196 -8.41 8.65 14.74
C ALA A 196 -9.67 7.95 15.26
N LYS A 197 -10.25 7.00 14.49
CA LYS A 197 -11.60 6.46 14.69
C LYS A 197 -11.65 4.95 14.65
N ILE A 198 -12.45 4.34 15.55
CA ILE A 198 -12.71 2.90 15.56
C ILE A 198 -13.71 2.49 14.47
N SER A 199 -14.70 3.33 14.17
CA SER A 199 -15.79 3.03 13.20
C SER A 199 -15.26 2.58 11.84
N GLY A 200 -14.17 3.18 11.36
CA GLY A 200 -13.54 2.81 10.10
C GLY A 200 -12.70 1.53 10.14
N LYS A 201 -12.55 0.87 11.32
CA LYS A 201 -11.63 -0.26 11.50
C LYS A 201 -12.26 -1.47 12.19
N LEU A 202 -13.55 -1.43 12.54
CA LEU A 202 -14.22 -2.52 13.25
C LEU A 202 -14.06 -3.86 12.54
N LYS A 203 -14.29 -3.92 11.23
CA LYS A 203 -14.17 -5.15 10.45
C LYS A 203 -12.74 -5.69 10.42
N VAL A 204 -11.76 -4.80 10.28
CA VAL A 204 -10.33 -5.17 10.35
C VAL A 204 -10.01 -5.74 11.73
N LEU A 205 -10.47 -5.11 12.81
CA LEU A 205 -10.27 -5.62 14.18
C LEU A 205 -10.88 -7.01 14.37
N ASP A 206 -12.11 -7.22 13.87
CA ASP A 206 -12.78 -8.52 13.95
C ASP A 206 -11.99 -9.62 13.19
N GLU A 207 -11.45 -9.32 12.03
CA GLU A 207 -10.63 -10.28 11.26
C GLU A 207 -9.25 -10.51 11.91
N LEU A 208 -8.59 -9.44 12.38
CA LEU A 208 -7.31 -9.56 13.07
C LEU A 208 -7.43 -10.40 14.35
N LEU A 209 -8.49 -10.22 15.15
CA LEU A 209 -8.73 -11.01 16.35
C LEU A 209 -8.90 -12.51 16.09
N LYS A 210 -9.14 -12.94 14.86
CA LYS A 210 -9.13 -14.36 14.49
C LYS A 210 -7.71 -14.91 14.28
N LYS A 211 -6.71 -14.02 14.14
CA LYS A 211 -5.37 -14.36 13.64
C LYS A 211 -4.23 -14.02 14.60
N VAL A 212 -4.34 -12.90 15.33
CA VAL A 212 -3.25 -12.36 16.14
C VAL A 212 -3.17 -13.00 17.52
N ASP A 213 -1.98 -12.98 18.10
CA ASP A 213 -1.71 -13.34 19.50
C ASP A 213 -1.74 -12.08 20.40
N VAL A 214 -1.37 -10.92 19.80
CA VAL A 214 -1.33 -9.61 20.47
C VAL A 214 -2.01 -8.56 19.62
N LEU A 215 -2.89 -7.76 20.22
CA LEU A 215 -3.51 -6.60 19.62
C LEU A 215 -3.14 -5.34 20.42
N ILE A 216 -2.46 -4.41 19.77
CA ILE A 216 -2.06 -3.12 20.35
C ILE A 216 -2.96 -2.04 19.77
N LEU A 217 -3.60 -1.25 20.60
CA LEU A 217 -4.52 -0.19 20.20
C LEU A 217 -3.95 1.17 20.60
N GLY A 218 -3.86 2.10 19.64
CA GLY A 218 -3.30 3.42 19.85
C GLY A 218 -4.07 4.53 19.13
N GLY A 219 -3.54 5.76 19.21
CA GLY A 219 -4.16 6.93 18.58
C GLY A 219 -5.52 7.30 19.18
N GLY A 220 -6.26 8.16 18.50
CA GLY A 220 -7.58 8.62 18.93
C GLY A 220 -8.61 7.50 19.14
N MET A 221 -8.50 6.41 18.35
CA MET A 221 -9.41 5.26 18.54
C MET A 221 -9.21 4.57 19.90
N ALA A 222 -8.01 4.57 20.47
CA ALA A 222 -7.77 3.99 21.80
C ALA A 222 -8.56 4.71 22.89
N ASN A 223 -8.89 5.99 22.72
CA ASN A 223 -9.71 6.74 23.66
C ASN A 223 -11.12 6.16 23.80
N THR A 224 -11.70 5.68 22.70
CA THR A 224 -13.01 5.00 22.72
C THR A 224 -12.93 3.68 23.52
N PHE A 225 -11.80 2.96 23.44
CA PHE A 225 -11.58 1.76 24.26
C PHE A 225 -11.34 2.10 25.75
N LEU A 226 -10.68 3.24 26.05
CA LEU A 226 -10.53 3.72 27.44
C LEU A 226 -11.90 4.08 28.04
N LEU A 227 -12.79 4.73 27.27
CA LEU A 227 -14.19 4.96 27.66
C LEU A 227 -14.92 3.64 27.92
N ALA A 228 -14.73 2.63 27.06
CA ALA A 228 -15.33 1.30 27.22
C ALA A 228 -14.89 0.61 28.52
N GLN A 229 -13.68 0.93 29.02
CA GLN A 229 -13.18 0.50 30.34
C GLN A 229 -13.65 1.39 31.51
N GLY A 230 -14.50 2.39 31.26
CA GLY A 230 -14.99 3.33 32.29
C GLY A 230 -14.03 4.46 32.66
N LYS A 231 -12.93 4.66 31.88
CA LYS A 231 -12.00 5.75 32.11
C LYS A 231 -12.50 7.04 31.47
N THR A 232 -12.07 8.19 31.98
CA THR A 232 -12.33 9.50 31.35
C THR A 232 -11.26 9.81 30.30
N VAL A 233 -11.61 10.54 29.26
CA VAL A 233 -10.67 10.93 28.16
C VAL A 233 -10.60 12.43 27.93
N GLY A 234 -11.17 13.23 28.87
CA GLY A 234 -11.18 14.68 28.77
C GLY A 234 -11.85 15.20 27.49
N LYS A 235 -11.20 16.15 26.82
CA LYS A 235 -11.64 16.69 25.51
C LYS A 235 -11.09 15.90 24.30
N SER A 236 -10.49 14.73 24.54
CA SER A 236 -9.87 13.93 23.50
C SER A 236 -10.88 13.46 22.44
N LEU A 237 -10.39 13.32 21.20
CA LEU A 237 -11.17 12.68 20.15
C LEU A 237 -11.57 11.26 20.57
N ALA A 238 -12.87 10.98 20.62
CA ALA A 238 -13.45 9.66 20.91
C ALA A 238 -14.81 9.52 20.24
N GLU A 239 -15.19 8.32 19.87
CA GLU A 239 -16.50 8.01 19.29
C GLU A 239 -17.39 7.43 20.40
N HIS A 240 -18.20 8.29 21.06
CA HIS A 240 -19.05 7.91 22.20
C HIS A 240 -20.14 6.91 21.80
N ASP A 241 -20.62 6.98 20.57
CA ASP A 241 -21.59 6.06 19.96
C ASP A 241 -21.00 4.67 19.66
N MET A 242 -19.65 4.55 19.67
CA MET A 242 -18.93 3.29 19.42
C MET A 242 -18.43 2.61 20.70
N VAL A 243 -18.76 3.10 21.89
CA VAL A 243 -18.29 2.54 23.18
C VAL A 243 -18.75 1.10 23.36
N GLU A 244 -19.98 0.76 22.98
CA GLU A 244 -20.50 -0.61 23.08
C GLU A 244 -19.77 -1.55 22.10
N GLU A 245 -19.46 -1.06 20.90
CA GLU A 245 -18.65 -1.84 19.94
C GLU A 245 -17.22 -2.05 20.44
N ALA A 246 -16.63 -1.05 21.11
CA ALA A 246 -15.31 -1.20 21.73
C ALA A 246 -15.36 -2.27 22.85
N ARG A 247 -16.42 -2.31 23.68
CA ARG A 247 -16.62 -3.37 24.68
C ARG A 247 -16.76 -4.74 24.03
N ARG A 248 -17.51 -4.84 22.94
CA ARG A 248 -17.67 -6.08 22.17
C ARG A 248 -16.32 -6.59 21.67
N VAL A 249 -15.48 -5.70 21.12
CA VAL A 249 -14.14 -6.04 20.61
C VAL A 249 -13.24 -6.55 21.75
N LEU A 250 -13.24 -5.90 22.93
CA LEU A 250 -12.47 -6.34 24.09
C LEU A 250 -12.94 -7.71 24.59
N ALA A 251 -14.24 -7.93 24.71
CA ALA A 251 -14.82 -9.22 25.12
C ALA A 251 -14.49 -10.33 24.10
N LEU A 252 -14.50 -10.02 22.81
CA LEU A 252 -14.11 -10.97 21.76
C LEU A 252 -12.62 -11.33 21.87
N ALA A 253 -11.76 -10.35 22.13
CA ALA A 253 -10.33 -10.56 22.34
C ALA A 253 -10.08 -11.50 23.54
N GLU A 254 -10.73 -11.26 24.66
CA GLU A 254 -10.67 -12.11 25.85
C GLU A 254 -11.11 -13.54 25.53
N LYS A 255 -12.29 -13.72 24.92
CA LYS A 255 -12.79 -15.02 24.47
C LYS A 255 -11.81 -15.78 23.57
N LYS A 256 -11.08 -15.05 22.73
CA LYS A 256 -10.07 -15.62 21.80
C LYS A 256 -8.68 -15.72 22.42
N LYS A 257 -8.51 -15.32 23.68
CA LYS A 257 -7.21 -15.30 24.39
C LYS A 257 -6.14 -14.44 23.67
N VAL A 258 -6.58 -13.37 23.03
CA VAL A 258 -5.69 -12.37 22.43
C VAL A 258 -5.28 -11.36 23.50
N LYS A 259 -3.98 -11.16 23.69
CA LYS A 259 -3.47 -10.13 24.61
C LYS A 259 -3.73 -8.74 24.01
N VAL A 260 -4.62 -7.95 24.65
CA VAL A 260 -4.87 -6.56 24.22
C VAL A 260 -4.03 -5.61 25.05
N ILE A 261 -3.35 -4.67 24.37
CA ILE A 261 -2.59 -3.58 25.01
C ILE A 261 -3.28 -2.27 24.68
N LEU A 262 -3.72 -1.57 25.71
CA LEU A 262 -4.24 -0.21 25.70
C LEU A 262 -3.27 0.71 26.46
N PRO A 263 -3.31 2.03 26.19
CA PRO A 263 -2.48 2.98 26.90
C PRO A 263 -2.72 2.94 28.43
N VAL A 264 -1.64 2.77 29.20
CA VAL A 264 -1.63 2.86 30.67
C VAL A 264 -1.18 4.24 31.14
N ASP A 265 -0.42 4.95 30.33
CA ASP A 265 -0.09 6.35 30.46
C ASP A 265 -0.18 7.06 29.10
N VAL A 266 -0.45 8.34 29.13
CA VAL A 266 -0.69 9.14 27.93
C VAL A 266 -0.01 10.49 28.04
N VAL A 267 0.37 11.06 26.90
CA VAL A 267 0.71 12.47 26.78
C VAL A 267 -0.59 13.25 26.59
N VAL A 268 -0.83 14.21 27.47
CA VAL A 268 -1.99 15.11 27.36
C VAL A 268 -1.53 16.54 27.12
N ALA A 269 -2.33 17.28 26.33
CA ALA A 269 -2.07 18.67 26.00
C ALA A 269 -3.33 19.52 26.19
N LYS A 270 -3.16 20.81 26.50
CA LYS A 270 -4.29 21.75 26.62
C LYS A 270 -4.97 21.99 25.28
N GLU A 271 -4.17 22.09 24.22
CA GLU A 271 -4.62 22.29 22.84
C GLU A 271 -3.83 21.36 21.90
N VAL A 272 -4.43 20.96 20.79
CA VAL A 272 -3.75 20.13 19.77
C VAL A 272 -3.00 21.04 18.78
N THR A 273 -2.04 21.81 19.30
CA THR A 273 -1.24 22.79 18.53
C THR A 273 0.22 22.77 18.96
N ARG A 274 1.10 23.26 18.08
CA ARG A 274 2.53 23.42 18.44
C ARG A 274 2.72 24.44 19.57
N GLY A 275 3.63 24.14 20.50
CA GLY A 275 3.99 25.03 21.58
C GLY A 275 3.00 25.07 22.77
N THR A 276 1.94 24.29 22.74
CA THR A 276 1.00 24.16 23.86
C THR A 276 1.65 23.44 25.05
N GLU A 277 1.12 23.69 26.26
CA GLU A 277 1.50 22.93 27.46
C GLU A 277 1.07 21.47 27.34
N TYR A 278 1.98 20.55 27.63
CA TYR A 278 1.72 19.12 27.64
C TYR A 278 2.47 18.41 28.77
N LYS A 279 1.98 17.25 29.16
CA LYS A 279 2.60 16.40 30.19
C LYS A 279 2.20 14.95 30.02
N THR A 280 3.00 14.04 30.57
CA THR A 280 2.67 12.61 30.65
C THR A 280 1.99 12.31 31.97
N ILE A 281 0.89 11.58 31.93
CA ILE A 281 0.09 11.20 33.10
C ILE A 281 -0.46 9.77 32.96
N PRO A 282 -0.78 9.09 34.08
CA PRO A 282 -1.53 7.83 34.04
C PRO A 282 -2.88 7.97 33.32
N ALA A 283 -3.30 6.95 32.58
CA ALA A 283 -4.54 6.98 31.82
C ALA A 283 -5.83 7.01 32.68
N GLU A 284 -5.70 6.82 33.99
CA GLU A 284 -6.78 6.98 34.99
C GLU A 284 -6.97 8.42 35.48
N LYS A 285 -6.03 9.32 35.16
CA LYS A 285 -5.97 10.69 35.73
C LYS A 285 -6.07 11.78 34.68
N ILE A 286 -6.81 11.55 33.59
CA ILE A 286 -6.92 12.49 32.48
C ILE A 286 -7.82 13.67 32.90
N PRO A 287 -7.32 14.93 32.89
CA PRO A 287 -8.13 16.09 33.23
C PRO A 287 -9.23 16.37 32.20
N ALA A 288 -10.40 16.77 32.66
CA ALA A 288 -11.57 17.00 31.80
C ALA A 288 -11.36 18.04 30.68
N SER A 289 -10.41 18.97 30.84
CA SER A 289 -10.15 20.04 29.88
C SER A 289 -8.96 19.78 28.94
N TRP A 290 -8.34 18.59 29.00
CA TRP A 290 -7.15 18.25 28.24
C TRP A 290 -7.43 17.21 27.15
N HIS A 291 -6.57 17.16 26.13
CA HIS A 291 -6.61 16.23 25.02
C HIS A 291 -5.50 15.19 25.14
N ILE A 292 -5.79 13.92 24.95
CA ILE A 292 -4.78 12.88 24.73
C ILE A 292 -4.22 13.09 23.31
N VAL A 293 -2.88 13.23 23.22
CA VAL A 293 -2.19 13.55 21.97
C VAL A 293 -1.12 12.52 21.58
N ASP A 294 -0.66 11.69 22.54
CA ASP A 294 0.27 10.57 22.28
C ASP A 294 0.23 9.56 23.44
N VAL A 295 0.92 8.45 23.28
CA VAL A 295 1.13 7.48 24.36
C VAL A 295 2.32 7.85 25.22
N GLY A 296 2.33 7.44 26.49
CA GLY A 296 3.44 7.69 27.41
C GLY A 296 4.50 6.58 27.36
N ARG A 297 5.56 6.74 28.17
CA ARG A 297 6.70 5.80 28.17
C ARG A 297 6.34 4.43 28.70
N ALA A 298 5.55 4.35 29.78
CA ALA A 298 5.13 3.06 30.35
C ALA A 298 4.30 2.23 29.34
N THR A 299 3.48 2.91 28.53
CA THR A 299 2.74 2.28 27.44
C THR A 299 3.68 1.73 26.37
N LEU A 300 4.70 2.50 25.99
CA LEU A 300 5.70 2.06 25.02
C LEU A 300 6.49 0.85 25.52
N ASP A 301 6.87 0.82 26.81
CA ASP A 301 7.59 -0.33 27.40
C ASP A 301 6.75 -1.60 27.30
N LEU A 302 5.43 -1.52 27.60
CA LEU A 302 4.51 -2.65 27.44
C LEU A 302 4.36 -3.11 26.00
N MET A 303 4.33 -2.16 25.04
CA MET A 303 4.26 -2.47 23.63
C MET A 303 5.55 -3.15 23.15
N GLU A 304 6.72 -2.59 23.50
CA GLU A 304 8.02 -3.15 23.13
C GLU A 304 8.23 -4.55 23.70
N GLU A 305 7.85 -4.79 24.98
CA GLU A 305 7.87 -6.12 25.59
C GLU A 305 7.00 -7.13 24.82
N ALA A 306 5.78 -6.75 24.49
CA ALA A 306 4.86 -7.63 23.76
C ALA A 306 5.29 -7.91 22.32
N LEU A 307 6.03 -7.00 21.70
CA LEU A 307 6.55 -7.12 20.34
C LEU A 307 7.92 -7.80 20.26
N ALA A 308 8.62 -7.95 21.41
CA ALA A 308 9.98 -8.48 21.45
C ALA A 308 10.10 -9.88 20.81
N GLU A 309 9.14 -10.77 21.06
CA GLU A 309 9.11 -12.12 20.52
C GLU A 309 8.29 -12.27 19.24
N ALA A 310 7.63 -11.20 18.77
CA ALA A 310 6.77 -11.27 17.59
C ALA A 310 7.57 -11.61 16.33
N LYS A 311 7.14 -12.66 15.60
CA LYS A 311 7.71 -13.06 14.31
C LYS A 311 7.03 -12.41 13.13
N THR A 312 5.77 -12.00 13.33
CA THR A 312 5.00 -11.23 12.36
C THR A 312 4.39 -10.03 13.07
N VAL A 313 4.52 -8.85 12.47
CA VAL A 313 3.87 -7.62 12.94
C VAL A 313 3.14 -6.96 11.78
N PHE A 314 1.88 -6.62 12.00
CA PHE A 314 1.13 -5.73 11.14
C PHE A 314 0.91 -4.40 11.86
N TRP A 315 1.24 -3.28 11.22
CA TRP A 315 1.04 -1.95 11.78
C TRP A 315 0.22 -1.06 10.85
N ASN A 316 -0.89 -0.50 11.38
CA ASN A 316 -1.75 0.41 10.64
C ASN A 316 -2.27 1.54 11.53
N GLY A 317 -1.82 2.75 11.28
CA GLY A 317 -2.23 3.98 11.97
C GLY A 317 -1.25 4.42 13.07
N PRO A 318 -1.05 5.74 13.22
CA PRO A 318 -0.15 6.32 14.22
C PRO A 318 -0.71 6.15 15.64
N LEU A 319 0.18 6.27 16.64
CA LEU A 319 -0.14 6.17 18.06
C LEU A 319 -0.48 7.52 18.70
N GLY A 320 -0.10 8.62 18.04
CA GLY A 320 -0.34 9.99 18.49
C GLY A 320 -0.53 10.94 17.31
N VAL A 321 -0.61 12.23 17.60
CA VAL A 321 -0.71 13.32 16.60
C VAL A 321 0.67 13.58 16.02
N PHE A 322 1.16 12.64 15.20
CA PHE A 322 2.54 12.57 14.73
C PHE A 322 2.97 13.75 13.85
N GLU A 323 2.03 14.53 13.33
CA GLU A 323 2.25 15.75 12.55
C GLU A 323 2.83 16.88 13.43
N ILE A 324 2.62 16.80 14.75
CA ILE A 324 3.17 17.73 15.72
C ILE A 324 4.38 17.05 16.39
N PRO A 325 5.61 17.57 16.23
CA PRO A 325 6.82 16.91 16.73
C PRO A 325 6.80 16.53 18.22
N SER A 326 6.16 17.36 19.07
CA SER A 326 6.01 17.11 20.51
C SER A 326 5.07 15.93 20.83
N PHE A 327 4.22 15.51 19.87
CA PHE A 327 3.19 14.49 20.03
C PHE A 327 3.45 13.26 19.15
N ALA A 328 4.65 13.18 18.57
CA ALA A 328 5.07 12.13 17.65
C ALA A 328 5.98 11.08 18.30
N HIS A 329 6.25 11.20 19.61
CA HIS A 329 7.25 10.36 20.28
C HIS A 329 6.87 8.88 20.25
N GLY A 330 5.62 8.56 20.57
CA GLY A 330 5.11 7.19 20.56
C GLY A 330 5.22 6.52 19.20
N THR A 331 4.71 7.20 18.16
CA THR A 331 4.78 6.70 16.77
C THR A 331 6.23 6.51 16.31
N ARG A 332 7.11 7.45 16.63
CA ARG A 332 8.54 7.38 16.27
C ARG A 332 9.29 6.28 17.01
N ALA A 333 9.00 6.07 18.29
CA ALA A 333 9.63 5.02 19.10
C ALA A 333 9.27 3.64 18.56
N ILE A 334 7.99 3.37 18.31
CA ILE A 334 7.54 2.10 17.74
C ILE A 334 8.10 1.89 16.33
N ALA A 335 8.17 2.92 15.48
CA ALA A 335 8.78 2.80 14.16
C ALA A 335 10.24 2.30 14.23
N ARG A 336 11.05 2.87 15.14
CA ARG A 336 12.45 2.46 15.33
C ARG A 336 12.55 1.05 15.90
N PHE A 337 11.71 0.72 16.89
CA PHE A 337 11.67 -0.62 17.47
C PHE A 337 11.33 -1.67 16.41
N LEU A 338 10.27 -1.44 15.60
CA LEU A 338 9.85 -2.34 14.54
C LEU A 338 10.89 -2.48 13.43
N ALA A 339 11.60 -1.40 13.08
CA ALA A 339 12.71 -1.47 12.14
C ALA A 339 13.82 -2.43 12.67
N THR A 340 14.16 -2.36 13.97
CA THR A 340 15.11 -3.27 14.60
C THR A 340 14.59 -4.72 14.61
N ARG A 341 13.30 -4.93 14.83
CA ARG A 341 12.68 -6.27 14.74
C ARG A 341 12.75 -6.83 13.32
N ALA A 342 12.50 -6.00 12.31
CA ALA A 342 12.62 -6.40 10.91
C ALA A 342 14.06 -6.77 10.53
N ASP A 343 15.06 -6.00 10.96
CA ASP A 343 16.48 -6.34 10.79
C ASP A 343 16.87 -7.66 11.47
N SER A 344 16.19 -8.00 12.57
CA SER A 344 16.36 -9.27 13.30
C SER A 344 15.57 -10.43 12.70
N GLY A 345 14.93 -10.25 11.53
CA GLY A 345 14.25 -11.31 10.77
C GLY A 345 12.76 -11.44 11.04
N ALA A 346 12.13 -10.54 11.80
CA ALA A 346 10.68 -10.51 11.90
C ALA A 346 10.06 -9.99 10.59
N THR A 347 8.91 -10.55 10.21
CA THR A 347 8.11 -10.01 9.10
C THR A 347 7.30 -8.83 9.61
N VAL A 348 7.69 -7.60 9.23
CA VAL A 348 6.98 -6.36 9.61
C VAL A 348 6.34 -5.75 8.38
N VAL A 349 5.01 -5.71 8.38
CA VAL A 349 4.19 -5.12 7.31
C VAL A 349 3.50 -3.88 7.83
N VAL A 350 3.65 -2.77 7.12
CA VAL A 350 3.05 -1.48 7.50
C VAL A 350 2.07 -1.06 6.43
N GLY A 351 0.89 -0.64 6.88
CA GLY A 351 -0.17 -0.08 6.01
C GLY A 351 -0.71 1.24 6.57
N GLY A 352 -1.42 1.97 5.72
CA GLY A 352 -2.01 3.26 6.07
C GLY A 352 -1.07 4.44 5.83
N GLY A 353 -1.60 5.48 5.16
CA GLY A 353 -0.81 6.63 4.72
C GLY A 353 -0.05 7.32 5.86
N ASP A 354 -0.70 7.53 7.00
CA ASP A 354 -0.12 8.23 8.15
C ASP A 354 1.04 7.44 8.79
N SER A 355 0.91 6.11 8.92
CA SER A 355 2.01 5.27 9.42
C SER A 355 3.20 5.30 8.47
N VAL A 356 2.93 5.21 7.18
CA VAL A 356 3.96 5.25 6.13
C VAL A 356 4.67 6.60 6.14
N ALA A 357 3.93 7.71 6.21
CA ALA A 357 4.49 9.05 6.31
C ALA A 357 5.39 9.21 7.55
N ALA A 358 4.95 8.70 8.71
CA ALA A 358 5.74 8.75 9.93
C ALA A 358 7.07 7.96 9.84
N ILE A 359 7.08 6.84 9.11
CA ILE A 359 8.27 6.02 8.85
C ILE A 359 9.21 6.73 7.87
N GLN A 360 8.68 7.29 6.79
CA GLN A 360 9.43 8.02 5.77
C GLN A 360 10.12 9.26 6.35
N GLN A 361 9.42 10.02 7.20
CA GLN A 361 10.00 11.17 7.91
C GLN A 361 11.22 10.81 8.77
N GLN A 362 11.35 9.55 9.18
CA GLN A 362 12.49 9.05 9.94
C GLN A 362 13.57 8.36 9.08
N GLY A 363 13.36 8.25 7.76
CA GLY A 363 14.28 7.56 6.86
C GLY A 363 14.37 6.05 7.08
N LEU A 364 13.32 5.43 7.66
CA LEU A 364 13.34 4.02 8.05
C LEU A 364 12.69 3.08 7.03
N ALA A 365 12.15 3.60 5.92
CA ALA A 365 11.32 2.83 5.00
C ALA A 365 11.98 1.54 4.48
N GLU A 366 13.24 1.59 4.12
CA GLU A 366 14.01 0.45 3.57
C GLU A 366 14.25 -0.68 4.59
N ARG A 367 14.04 -0.43 5.88
CA ARG A 367 14.25 -1.42 6.94
C ARG A 367 13.04 -2.32 7.19
N PHE A 368 11.88 -1.99 6.66
CA PHE A 368 10.65 -2.78 6.83
C PHE A 368 10.55 -3.86 5.76
N THR A 369 9.98 -5.01 6.13
CA THR A 369 9.77 -6.12 5.18
C THR A 369 8.87 -5.71 4.02
N HIS A 370 7.81 -4.96 4.34
CA HIS A 370 6.88 -4.42 3.35
C HIS A 370 6.17 -3.17 3.88
N ILE A 371 6.17 -2.13 3.05
CA ILE A 371 5.33 -0.94 3.23
C ILE A 371 4.27 -0.98 2.14
N SER A 372 3.01 -1.17 2.54
CA SER A 372 1.92 -1.24 1.59
C SER A 372 1.58 0.14 1.02
N THR A 373 1.46 0.19 -0.30
CA THR A 373 1.00 1.38 -1.02
C THR A 373 -0.54 1.45 -1.09
N GLY A 374 -1.22 0.42 -0.59
CA GLY A 374 -2.65 0.19 -0.81
C GLY A 374 -3.60 1.09 -0.04
N GLY A 375 -3.17 1.70 1.08
CA GLY A 375 -4.06 2.51 1.90
C GLY A 375 -5.37 1.80 2.26
N GLY A 376 -6.50 2.27 1.73
CA GLY A 376 -7.81 1.66 1.91
C GLY A 376 -7.93 0.24 1.34
N ALA A 377 -7.27 -0.04 0.20
CA ALA A 377 -7.30 -1.36 -0.40
C ALA A 377 -6.67 -2.43 0.50
N SER A 378 -5.59 -2.08 1.22
CA SER A 378 -4.97 -3.00 2.19
C SER A 378 -5.93 -3.34 3.34
N LEU A 379 -6.67 -2.34 3.85
CA LEU A 379 -7.65 -2.57 4.92
C LEU A 379 -8.80 -3.44 4.44
N GLU A 380 -9.36 -3.16 3.26
CA GLU A 380 -10.44 -3.98 2.69
C GLU A 380 -10.00 -5.41 2.41
N PHE A 381 -8.74 -5.61 1.96
CA PHE A 381 -8.17 -6.94 1.82
C PHE A 381 -8.08 -7.69 3.16
N LEU A 382 -7.62 -7.00 4.22
CA LEU A 382 -7.53 -7.56 5.57
C LEU A 382 -8.91 -7.81 6.20
N GLU A 383 -9.96 -7.10 5.76
CA GLU A 383 -11.36 -7.39 6.09
C GLU A 383 -11.89 -8.65 5.40
N GLY A 384 -11.10 -9.32 4.57
CA GLY A 384 -11.52 -10.49 3.79
C GLY A 384 -12.44 -10.14 2.61
N ARG A 385 -12.45 -8.88 2.17
CA ARG A 385 -13.23 -8.47 1.01
C ARG A 385 -12.50 -8.77 -0.28
N ASP A 386 -13.25 -9.17 -1.27
CA ASP A 386 -12.76 -9.25 -2.64
C ASP A 386 -12.45 -7.85 -3.17
N LEU A 387 -11.26 -7.68 -3.73
CA LEU A 387 -10.89 -6.46 -4.42
C LEU A 387 -11.23 -6.57 -5.91
N PRO A 388 -12.20 -5.80 -6.43
CA PRO A 388 -12.67 -5.97 -7.81
C PRO A 388 -11.58 -5.81 -8.87
N GLY A 389 -10.60 -4.92 -8.66
CA GLY A 389 -9.44 -4.76 -9.55
C GLY A 389 -8.42 -5.92 -9.47
N VAL A 390 -8.58 -6.84 -8.50
CA VAL A 390 -7.79 -8.07 -8.40
C VAL A 390 -8.60 -9.25 -8.94
N THR A 391 -9.86 -9.38 -8.53
CA THR A 391 -10.69 -10.53 -8.92
C THR A 391 -10.88 -10.64 -10.42
N VAL A 392 -10.86 -9.52 -11.14
CA VAL A 392 -10.99 -9.47 -12.60
C VAL A 392 -9.76 -9.98 -13.36
N LEU A 393 -8.58 -10.04 -12.69
CA LEU A 393 -7.36 -10.54 -13.32
C LEU A 393 -7.37 -12.06 -13.46
N GLN A 394 -6.62 -12.56 -14.44
CA GLN A 394 -6.52 -13.99 -14.72
C GLN A 394 -5.88 -14.74 -13.55
N ASP A 395 -6.52 -15.83 -13.14
CA ASP A 395 -5.99 -16.72 -12.11
C ASP A 395 -4.88 -17.61 -12.69
N ARG A 396 -3.85 -17.85 -11.87
CA ARG A 396 -2.85 -18.87 -12.20
C ARG A 396 -3.50 -20.25 -12.12
N PRO A 397 -3.36 -21.09 -13.16
CA PRO A 397 -3.90 -22.45 -13.14
C PRO A 397 -3.35 -23.22 -11.93
N VAL A 398 -4.25 -23.92 -11.23
CA VAL A 398 -3.84 -24.83 -10.15
C VAL A 398 -3.15 -26.04 -10.80
N LEU A 399 -1.81 -26.02 -10.80
CA LEU A 399 -1.04 -27.13 -11.36
C LEU A 399 -1.16 -28.38 -10.48
N THR A 400 -1.35 -29.53 -11.11
CA THR A 400 -1.24 -30.83 -10.46
C THR A 400 0.18 -31.05 -9.92
N PRO A 401 0.41 -31.98 -8.98
CA PRO A 401 1.75 -32.29 -8.48
C PRO A 401 2.74 -32.64 -9.59
N ALA A 402 2.31 -33.31 -10.65
CA ALA A 402 3.13 -33.67 -11.81
C ALA A 402 3.53 -32.42 -12.62
N GLU A 403 2.58 -31.51 -12.87
CA GLU A 403 2.80 -30.24 -13.57
C GLU A 403 3.68 -29.29 -12.77
N LYS A 404 3.54 -29.25 -11.43
CA LYS A 404 4.45 -28.49 -10.54
C LYS A 404 5.89 -28.99 -10.67
N GLY A 405 6.09 -30.32 -10.70
CA GLY A 405 7.40 -30.93 -10.93
C GLY A 405 8.00 -30.58 -12.29
N ALA A 406 7.19 -30.59 -13.34
CA ALA A 406 7.61 -30.20 -14.69
C ALA A 406 7.94 -28.70 -14.79
N ALA A 407 7.11 -27.83 -14.21
CA ALA A 407 7.31 -26.39 -14.18
C ALA A 407 8.60 -26.01 -13.43
N THR A 408 8.86 -26.66 -12.29
CA THR A 408 10.10 -26.45 -11.50
C THR A 408 11.34 -26.87 -12.29
N LYS A 409 11.27 -27.98 -13.04
CA LYS A 409 12.38 -28.44 -13.91
C LYS A 409 12.64 -27.44 -15.04
N ARG A 410 11.57 -26.93 -15.70
CA ARG A 410 11.66 -25.92 -16.76
C ARG A 410 12.25 -24.61 -16.24
N ALA A 411 11.80 -24.11 -15.08
CA ALA A 411 12.33 -22.90 -14.46
C ALA A 411 13.82 -23.02 -14.11
N LYS A 412 14.26 -24.17 -13.56
CA LYS A 412 15.68 -24.44 -13.29
C LYS A 412 16.52 -24.53 -14.57
N ALA A 413 15.98 -25.11 -15.63
CA ALA A 413 16.65 -25.20 -16.92
C ALA A 413 16.80 -23.81 -17.57
N ALA A 414 15.75 -22.98 -17.54
CA ALA A 414 15.79 -21.60 -18.02
C ALA A 414 16.80 -20.74 -17.27
N ALA A 415 16.79 -20.79 -15.93
CA ALA A 415 17.77 -20.06 -15.09
C ALA A 415 19.21 -20.51 -15.35
N ARG A 416 19.42 -21.79 -15.64
CA ARG A 416 20.75 -22.32 -16.00
C ARG A 416 21.22 -21.84 -17.37
N ALA A 417 20.33 -21.81 -18.36
CA ALA A 417 20.60 -21.28 -19.69
C ALA A 417 20.91 -19.78 -19.66
N GLU A 418 20.19 -19.02 -18.84
CA GLU A 418 20.42 -17.59 -18.66
C GLU A 418 21.74 -17.28 -17.94
N ALA A 419 22.13 -18.12 -16.98
CA ALA A 419 23.43 -18.05 -16.30
C ALA A 419 24.60 -18.43 -17.23
N GLU A 420 24.41 -19.40 -18.14
CA GLU A 420 25.38 -19.78 -19.15
C GLU A 420 25.57 -18.72 -20.21
N ALA A 421 24.48 -18.08 -20.66
CA ALA A 421 24.51 -16.97 -21.64
C ALA A 421 25.22 -15.70 -21.08
N LYS A 422 25.27 -15.52 -19.77
CA LYS A 422 25.96 -14.41 -19.09
C LYS A 422 27.44 -14.65 -18.81
N LYS A 423 28.01 -15.84 -19.13
CA LYS A 423 29.45 -16.10 -18.98
C LYS A 423 30.21 -15.38 -20.09
N PRO A 424 31.22 -14.57 -19.77
CA PRO A 424 32.05 -13.92 -20.78
C PRO A 424 32.76 -15.02 -21.60
N ALA A 425 32.76 -14.85 -22.94
CA ALA A 425 33.51 -15.70 -23.84
C ALA A 425 34.98 -15.64 -23.43
N VAL A 426 35.54 -16.79 -23.03
CA VAL A 426 36.97 -16.92 -22.79
C VAL A 426 37.69 -16.79 -24.15
N THR A 427 38.17 -15.58 -24.46
CA THR A 427 39.05 -15.36 -25.60
C THR A 427 40.38 -16.07 -25.31
N GLY A 428 40.52 -17.28 -25.86
CA GLY A 428 41.81 -17.95 -25.91
C GLY A 428 42.80 -17.10 -26.72
N ARG A 429 43.88 -16.65 -26.08
CA ARG A 429 45.05 -16.14 -26.80
C ARG A 429 45.70 -17.35 -27.47
N PRO A 430 46.04 -17.29 -28.77
CA PRO A 430 46.94 -18.24 -29.37
C PRO A 430 48.36 -17.99 -28.84
N ALA A 431 49.02 -19.02 -28.38
CA ALA A 431 50.42 -18.99 -28.11
C ALA A 431 51.19 -18.98 -29.46
N GLY A 432 52.00 -17.95 -29.63
CA GLY A 432 52.99 -17.83 -30.66
C GLY A 432 54.21 -17.14 -30.05
#